data_00943b91f5e45b6f2fab62544bceeb5f
#
_entry.id   00943b91f5e45b6f2fab62544bceeb5f
#
_cell.length_a   1.000
_cell.length_b   1.000
_cell.length_c   1.000
_cell.angle_alpha   90.00
_cell.angle_beta   90.00
_cell.angle_gamma   90.00
#
_symmetry.space_group_name_H-M   'P 1'
#
loop_
_entity.id
_entity.type
_entity.pdbx_description
1 polymer ?
#
loop_
_entity_poly.entity_id
_entity_poly.type
_entity_poly.pdbx_seq_one_letter_code
_entity_poly.pdbx_strand_id
1 'polypeptide(L)'
;MPDASPETNHLTGFRDLIARWPTTRAFARDAGCSPTLVRQWRHRDFVPAQYWPRIVEGAARRGIPLISASLLADLAAKRRAPGKAKLA
;
A
#
# COMPACT_ATOMS: atom_id res chain seq x y z
N MET A 1 -25.31 -7.18 2.03
CA MET A 1 -24.84 -7.00 1.78
C MET A 1 -23.82 -7.52 1.83
N PRO A 2 -23.78 -7.81 1.70
CA PRO A 2 -22.87 -8.30 1.92
C PRO A 2 -21.69 -8.09 1.62
N ASP A 3 -21.60 -8.05 1.62
CA ASP A 3 -20.79 -8.03 1.41
C ASP A 3 -19.90 -7.15 1.34
N ALA A 4 -20.28 -6.57 1.31
CA ALA A 4 -19.50 -5.41 1.43
C ALA A 4 -18.24 -5.67 2.20
N SER A 5 -18.30 -6.46 3.18
CA SER A 5 -17.12 -6.69 3.97
C SER A 5 -15.94 -7.18 3.18
N PRO A 6 -16.10 -8.09 2.27
CA PRO A 6 -14.94 -8.53 1.49
C PRO A 6 -14.35 -7.38 0.72
N GLU A 7 -15.18 -6.51 0.26
CA GLU A 7 -14.69 -5.40 -0.53
C GLU A 7 -13.91 -4.42 0.27
N THR A 8 -14.33 -4.15 1.47
CA THR A 8 -13.61 -3.21 2.28
C THR A 8 -12.24 -3.70 2.59
N ASN A 9 -12.04 -5.01 2.55
CA ASN A 9 -10.76 -5.58 2.89
C ASN A 9 -9.88 -5.80 1.68
N HIS A 10 -10.37 -5.39 0.52
CA HIS A 10 -9.68 -5.68 -0.71
C HIS A 10 -8.99 -4.45 -1.24
N LEU A 11 -7.68 -4.47 -1.24
CA LEU A 11 -6.91 -3.37 -1.79
C LEU A 11 -6.49 -3.72 -3.21
N THR A 12 -6.65 -2.78 -4.12
CA THR A 12 -6.32 -3.02 -5.51
C THR A 12 -4.94 -2.53 -5.89
N GLY A 13 -4.29 -1.75 -5.03
CA GLY A 13 -2.96 -1.27 -5.32
C GLY A 13 -2.42 -0.45 -4.19
N PHE A 14 -1.22 0.08 -4.40
CA PHE A 14 -0.58 0.90 -3.37
C PHE A 14 -1.29 2.22 -3.16
N ARG A 15 -1.93 2.74 -4.20
CA ARG A 15 -2.69 3.97 -4.06
C ARG A 15 -3.82 3.78 -3.05
N ASP A 16 -4.50 2.65 -3.13
CA ASP A 16 -5.55 2.30 -2.17
C ASP A 16 -4.99 2.17 -0.77
N LEU A 17 -3.82 1.56 -0.67
CA LEU A 17 -3.18 1.37 0.62
C LEU A 17 -2.87 2.71 1.27
N ILE A 18 -2.29 3.63 0.52
CA ILE A 18 -1.96 4.94 1.05
C ILE A 18 -3.23 5.67 1.51
N ALA A 19 -4.33 5.45 0.80
CA ALA A 19 -5.59 6.11 1.13
C ALA A 19 -6.18 5.62 2.45
N ARG A 20 -5.66 4.54 3.02
CA ARG A 20 -6.13 4.08 4.32
C ARG A 20 -5.63 4.95 5.46
N TRP A 21 -4.60 5.73 5.22
CA TRP A 21 -4.10 6.67 6.23
C TRP A 21 -4.92 7.95 6.18
N PRO A 22 -5.04 8.65 7.32
CA PRO A 22 -5.87 9.87 7.36
C PRO A 22 -5.37 10.97 6.43
N THR A 23 -4.05 11.08 6.25
CA THR A 23 -3.50 12.09 5.37
C THR A 23 -2.22 11.57 4.74
N THR A 24 -1.83 12.20 3.64
CA THR A 24 -0.56 11.88 3.00
C THR A 24 0.60 12.12 3.96
N ARG A 25 0.49 13.19 4.74
CA ARG A 25 1.56 13.52 5.70
C ARG A 25 1.70 12.43 6.76
N ALA A 26 0.57 11.91 7.24
CA ALA A 26 0.61 10.85 8.25
C ALA A 26 1.28 9.60 7.68
N PHE A 27 0.96 9.25 6.45
CA PHE A 27 1.58 8.11 5.81
C PHE A 27 3.09 8.33 5.65
N ALA A 28 3.46 9.52 5.22
CA ALA A 28 4.87 9.85 5.04
C ALA A 28 5.63 9.74 6.36
N ARG A 29 5.02 10.22 7.44
CA ARG A 29 5.65 10.14 8.75
C ARG A 29 5.88 8.70 9.15
N ASP A 30 4.90 7.85 8.95
CA ASP A 30 5.04 6.44 9.32
C ASP A 30 6.08 5.75 8.45
N ALA A 31 6.11 6.07 7.17
CA ALA A 31 7.07 5.47 6.26
C ALA A 31 8.48 6.03 6.45
N GLY A 32 8.60 7.17 7.08
CA GLY A 32 9.90 7.79 7.31
C GLY A 32 10.42 8.55 6.09
N CYS A 33 9.53 9.21 5.38
CA CYS A 33 9.93 9.95 4.18
C CYS A 33 9.11 11.23 4.07
N SER A 34 9.33 11.98 2.99
CA SER A 34 8.63 13.23 2.78
C SER A 34 7.28 13.01 2.12
N PRO A 35 6.33 13.92 2.33
CA PRO A 35 5.04 13.83 1.63
C PRO A 35 5.18 13.89 0.12
N THR A 36 6.18 14.59 -0.37
CA THR A 36 6.42 14.68 -1.80
C THR A 36 6.70 13.30 -2.38
N LEU A 37 7.52 12.52 -1.68
CA LEU A 37 7.84 11.18 -2.13
C LEU A 37 6.58 10.30 -2.14
N VAL A 38 5.73 10.46 -1.13
CA VAL A 38 4.49 9.69 -1.07
C VAL A 38 3.60 10.02 -2.26
N ARG A 39 3.55 11.29 -2.65
CA ARG A 39 2.76 11.67 -3.81
C ARG A 39 3.27 11.00 -5.07
N GLN A 40 4.57 10.86 -5.20
CA GLN A 40 5.15 10.15 -6.33
C GLN A 40 4.74 8.69 -6.32
N TRP A 41 4.73 8.08 -5.14
CA TRP A 41 4.31 6.69 -5.00
C TRP A 41 2.85 6.54 -5.41
N ARG A 42 2.01 7.47 -5.01
CA ARG A 42 0.60 7.42 -5.39
C ARG A 42 0.43 7.52 -6.88
N HIS A 43 1.20 8.38 -7.49
CA HIS A 43 1.14 8.57 -8.94
C HIS A 43 1.57 7.30 -9.66
N ARG A 44 2.61 6.66 -9.18
CA ARG A 44 3.11 5.43 -9.79
C ARG A 44 2.37 4.19 -9.34
N ASP A 45 1.59 4.33 -8.30
CA ASP A 45 0.87 3.19 -7.71
C ASP A 45 1.85 2.13 -7.23
N PHE A 46 2.90 2.55 -6.56
CA PHE A 46 3.92 1.63 -6.09
C PHE A 46 4.73 2.23 -4.94
N VAL A 47 5.03 1.40 -3.94
CA VAL A 47 5.86 1.79 -2.81
C VAL A 47 7.06 0.85 -2.75
N PRO A 48 8.29 1.38 -2.73
CA PRO A 48 9.48 0.52 -2.66
C PRO A 48 9.50 -0.34 -1.41
N ALA A 49 9.99 -1.56 -1.56
CA ALA A 49 9.96 -2.55 -0.50
C ALA A 49 10.71 -2.12 0.76
N GLN A 50 11.71 -1.28 0.62
CA GLN A 50 12.49 -0.86 1.78
C GLN A 50 11.67 -0.09 2.79
N TYR A 51 10.51 0.44 2.40
CA TYR A 51 9.65 1.19 3.31
C TYR A 51 8.57 0.32 3.93
N TRP A 52 8.39 -0.90 3.44
CA TRP A 52 7.29 -1.75 3.88
C TRP A 52 7.26 -2.03 5.39
N PRO A 53 8.39 -2.37 6.03
CA PRO A 53 8.33 -2.67 7.46
C PRO A 53 7.78 -1.51 8.28
N ARG A 54 8.17 -0.30 7.94
CA ARG A 54 7.68 0.88 8.66
C ARG A 54 6.20 1.10 8.43
N ILE A 55 5.76 0.84 7.21
CA ILE A 55 4.34 1.01 6.88
C ILE A 55 3.50 0.00 7.63
N VAL A 56 3.93 -1.25 7.69
CA VAL A 56 3.21 -2.28 8.41
C VAL A 56 3.13 -1.92 9.89
N GLU A 57 4.24 -1.46 10.45
CA GLU A 57 4.28 -1.07 11.84
C GLU A 57 3.37 0.11 12.10
N GLY A 58 3.41 1.11 11.21
CA GLY A 58 2.55 2.28 11.36
C GLY A 58 1.09 1.92 11.30
N ALA A 59 0.73 1.00 10.41
CA ALA A 59 -0.65 0.54 10.31
C ALA A 59 -1.09 -0.12 11.61
N ALA A 60 -0.23 -0.93 12.19
CA ALA A 60 -0.55 -1.60 13.45
C ALA A 60 -0.79 -0.60 14.55
N ARG A 61 0.05 0.42 14.64
CA ARG A 61 -0.11 1.44 15.68
C ARG A 61 -1.39 2.22 15.51
N ARG A 62 -1.81 2.46 14.29
CA ARG A 62 -3.02 3.23 14.01
C ARG A 62 -4.28 2.39 14.02
N GLY A 63 -4.13 1.08 14.10
CA GLY A 63 -5.30 0.22 14.05
C GLY A 63 -5.87 0.07 12.65
N ILE A 64 -5.06 0.29 11.63
CA ILE A 64 -5.49 0.10 10.25
C ILE A 64 -5.41 -1.39 9.94
N PRO A 65 -6.52 -2.03 9.61
CA PRO A 65 -6.52 -3.48 9.44
C PRO A 65 -5.92 -3.96 8.12
N LEU A 66 -5.51 -5.22 8.10
CA LEU A 66 -5.13 -5.93 6.88
C LEU A 66 -3.84 -5.48 6.21
N ILE A 67 -3.10 -4.58 6.79
CA ILE A 67 -1.84 -4.17 6.21
C ILE A 67 -0.74 -5.06 6.75
N SER A 68 -0.15 -5.86 5.87
CA SER A 68 0.91 -6.79 6.24
C SER A 68 1.95 -6.85 5.15
N ALA A 69 3.09 -7.43 5.48
CA ALA A 69 4.14 -7.61 4.49
C ALA A 69 3.66 -8.49 3.33
N SER A 70 2.85 -9.49 3.65
CA SER A 70 2.29 -10.36 2.61
C SER A 70 1.41 -9.59 1.66
N LEU A 71 0.58 -8.71 2.19
CA LEU A 71 -0.30 -7.91 1.35
C LEU A 71 0.52 -7.03 0.43
N LEU A 72 1.56 -6.40 0.97
CA LEU A 72 2.40 -5.52 0.16
C LEU A 72 3.10 -6.30 -0.94
N ALA A 73 3.57 -7.49 -0.63
CA ALA A 73 4.19 -8.34 -1.62
C ALA A 73 3.21 -8.73 -2.71
N ASP A 74 1.97 -9.02 -2.32
CA ASP A 74 0.93 -9.36 -3.28
C ASP A 74 0.63 -8.19 -4.21
N LEU A 75 0.55 -6.99 -3.65
CA LEU A 75 0.30 -5.81 -4.46
C LEU A 75 1.42 -5.57 -5.46
N ALA A 76 2.65 -5.76 -5.02
CA ALA A 76 3.79 -5.58 -5.90
C ALA A 76 3.81 -6.62 -7.01
N ALA A 77 3.48 -7.85 -6.66
CA ALA A 77 3.46 -8.93 -7.64
C ALA A 77 2.38 -8.69 -8.68
N LYS A 78 1.22 -8.24 -8.22
CA LYS A 78 0.12 -7.95 -9.12
C LYS A 78 0.49 -6.86 -10.11
N ARG A 79 1.19 -5.85 -9.63
CA ARG A 79 1.60 -4.76 -10.48
C ARG A 79 2.59 -5.21 -11.55
N ARG A 80 3.48 -6.14 -11.20
CA ARG A 80 4.50 -6.63 -12.13
C ARG A 80 4.01 -7.71 -13.07
N ALA A 81 2.98 -8.42 -12.66
CA ALA A 81 2.53 -9.57 -13.41
C ALA A 81 2.33 -9.32 -14.89
N PRO A 82 1.65 -8.24 -15.28
CA PRO A 82 1.44 -8.02 -16.71
C PRO A 82 2.74 -7.93 -17.51
N GLY A 83 3.70 -7.22 -16.95
CA GLY A 83 4.97 -7.09 -17.65
C GLY A 83 5.68 -8.40 -17.77
N LYS A 84 5.64 -9.20 -16.73
CA LYS A 84 6.29 -10.48 -16.78
C LYS A 84 5.66 -11.38 -17.80
N ALA A 85 4.37 -11.38 -17.83
CA ALA A 85 3.66 -12.20 -18.77
C ALA A 85 4.07 -11.88 -20.18
N LYS A 86 4.27 -10.63 -20.48
CA LYS A 86 4.66 -10.27 -21.80
C LYS A 86 6.02 -10.78 -22.15
N LEU A 87 6.91 -10.70 -21.22
CA LEU A 87 8.27 -11.10 -21.49
C LEU A 87 8.38 -12.59 -21.70
N ALA A 88 7.54 -13.28 -21.04
CA ALA A 88 7.55 -14.71 -21.24
C ALA A 88 7.14 -15.05 -22.64
#